data_473d9750debc39b83895661f93016846
#
_entry.id   473d9750debc39b83895661f93016846
#
_cell.length_a   1.000
_cell.length_b   1.000
_cell.length_c   1.000
_cell.angle_alpha   90.00
_cell.angle_beta   90.00
_cell.angle_gamma   90.00
#
_symmetry.space_group_name_H-M   'P 1'
#
loop_
_entity.id
_entity.type
_entity.pdbx_description
1 polymer ?
#
loop_
_entity_poly.entity_id
_entity_poly.type
_entity_poly.pdbx_seq_one_letter_code
_entity_poly.pdbx_strand_id
1 'polypeptide(L)'
;MTVTRRNSRMVLEAANNLTKPLRLPARRLSSSLMREVDVPALVNTDEAPEGTVGVLAFDTFGQEVDAVVRFAKHAIALHTPSSRDLDNGMKDNRPHVAVLFRSKGIMSQFAEALERAGLTTLVVGRSALLERPAVQDVFALLRVVSDHTDSAALMRLLATPRFSISANDLQALADTAEQVNTMCRYRALVSAGIVQEQSNKEEKPENLGIYGVTPKSGPSDAEIRAIVREYRDQVPNAVFLVDLMLRDDLAELIDGRVSREGTKEVLRAADAIRQVQRMLGHPLPEVVREAIVALNLDIDMQLAEHMRGGQADATLAASRVALAKSPIDALLKLVDTYMQEIASQGTPSLRAFISWADSLRDAREENAVAPDVPVDVVLMTVHQSKGLEWDAVTVVGMTDGGFPTNKGSDLRVVVDEEHLNGFQDGVWTPPEYHETAKRG
;
A
#
# COMPACT_ATOMS: atom_id res chain seq x y z
N MET A 1 -2.86 -17.89 37.11
CA MET A 1 -2.59 -19.05 36.22
C MET A 1 -1.11 -19.03 35.88
N THR A 2 -0.35 -20.00 36.31
CA THR A 2 1.12 -20.07 36.07
C THR A 2 1.50 -21.17 35.11
N VAL A 3 0.58 -22.09 34.79
CA VAL A 3 0.83 -23.22 33.87
C VAL A 3 0.25 -22.89 32.49
N THR A 4 1.06 -23.05 31.44
CA THR A 4 0.68 -22.94 30.04
C THR A 4 0.66 -24.28 29.34
N ARG A 5 -0.28 -24.45 28.41
CA ARG A 5 -0.39 -25.66 27.55
C ARG A 5 -0.14 -25.34 26.08
N ARG A 6 0.13 -24.08 25.76
CA ARG A 6 0.21 -23.60 24.38
C ARG A 6 1.59 -23.80 23.77
N ASN A 7 2.64 -23.46 24.50
CA ASN A 7 3.98 -23.36 23.96
C ASN A 7 4.82 -24.63 24.28
N SER A 8 5.71 -24.98 23.39
CA SER A 8 6.74 -25.97 23.63
C SER A 8 7.71 -25.53 24.74
N ARG A 9 8.48 -26.46 25.32
CA ARG A 9 9.40 -26.17 26.42
C ARG A 9 10.45 -25.13 26.05
N MET A 10 11.13 -25.32 24.92
CA MET A 10 12.19 -24.40 24.45
C MET A 10 11.65 -23.00 24.18
N VAL A 11 10.45 -22.89 23.59
CA VAL A 11 9.82 -21.57 23.32
C VAL A 11 9.47 -20.86 24.62
N LEU A 12 8.93 -21.57 25.60
CA LEU A 12 8.58 -20.97 26.89
C LEU A 12 9.82 -20.57 27.68
N GLU A 13 10.89 -21.42 27.66
CA GLU A 13 12.15 -21.10 28.28
C GLU A 13 12.79 -19.83 27.69
N ALA A 14 12.82 -19.71 26.36
CA ALA A 14 13.31 -18.53 25.68
C ALA A 14 12.50 -17.28 26.08
N ALA A 15 11.16 -17.37 26.09
CA ALA A 15 10.28 -16.28 26.51
C ALA A 15 10.50 -15.88 27.97
N ASN A 16 10.64 -16.87 28.87
CA ASN A 16 10.94 -16.63 30.28
C ASN A 16 12.29 -15.95 30.48
N ASN A 17 13.30 -16.32 29.70
CA ASN A 17 14.63 -15.74 29.76
C ASN A 17 14.61 -14.29 29.24
N LEU A 18 13.94 -14.01 28.11
CA LEU A 18 13.78 -12.67 27.57
C LEU A 18 13.04 -11.73 28.51
N THR A 19 12.03 -12.24 29.20
CA THR A 19 11.20 -11.41 30.13
C THR A 19 11.75 -11.37 31.55
N LYS A 20 12.84 -12.09 31.87
CA LYS A 20 13.46 -12.08 33.19
C LYS A 20 13.85 -10.70 33.69
N PRO A 21 14.44 -9.79 32.88
CA PRO A 21 14.75 -8.44 33.32
C PRO A 21 13.52 -7.64 33.75
N LEU A 22 12.35 -7.91 33.13
CA LEU A 22 11.09 -7.24 33.47
C LEU A 22 10.52 -7.69 34.83
N ARG A 23 10.96 -8.84 35.33
CA ARG A 23 10.51 -9.43 36.60
C ARG A 23 11.44 -9.10 37.76
N LEU A 24 12.68 -8.72 37.49
CA LEU A 24 13.61 -8.31 38.51
C LEU A 24 13.30 -6.88 38.96
N PRO A 25 13.34 -6.61 40.28
CA PRO A 25 13.20 -5.23 40.77
C PRO A 25 14.34 -4.40 40.18
N ALA A 26 14.01 -3.23 39.61
CA ALA A 26 15.02 -2.31 39.13
C ALA A 26 15.92 -1.90 40.31
N ARG A 27 17.23 -2.08 40.21
CA ARG A 27 18.21 -1.82 41.29
C ARG A 27 18.24 -0.37 41.79
N ARG A 28 17.52 0.55 41.12
CA ARG A 28 17.50 2.00 41.40
C ARG A 28 16.13 2.60 41.65
N LEU A 29 15.06 1.81 41.64
CA LEU A 29 13.75 2.32 42.00
C LEU A 29 13.65 2.46 43.51
N SER A 30 13.30 3.64 44.00
CA SER A 30 12.96 3.84 45.42
C SER A 30 11.82 2.89 45.78
N SER A 31 11.76 2.48 47.04
CA SER A 31 10.79 1.50 47.57
C SER A 31 9.31 1.83 47.35
N SER A 32 9.00 3.06 46.92
CA SER A 32 7.66 3.52 46.61
C SER A 32 7.13 3.15 45.23
N LEU A 33 8.00 2.70 44.30
CA LEU A 33 7.63 2.24 42.96
C LEU A 33 7.73 0.70 42.86
N MET A 34 7.24 0.01 43.86
CA MET A 34 7.07 -1.45 43.77
C MET A 34 6.02 -1.78 42.71
N ARG A 35 6.30 -2.82 41.90
CA ARG A 35 5.32 -3.34 40.94
C ARG A 35 4.08 -3.73 41.71
N GLU A 36 2.92 -3.24 41.31
CA GLU A 36 1.62 -3.59 41.89
C GLU A 36 1.27 -5.08 41.65
N VAL A 37 1.87 -5.68 40.62
CA VAL A 37 1.56 -7.08 40.25
C VAL A 37 2.86 -7.86 40.09
N ASP A 38 3.01 -8.90 40.92
CA ASP A 38 4.06 -9.90 40.73
C ASP A 38 3.63 -10.86 39.59
N VAL A 39 4.38 -10.87 38.49
CA VAL A 39 4.13 -11.75 37.34
C VAL A 39 5.09 -12.95 37.44
N PRO A 40 4.64 -14.10 37.95
CA PRO A 40 5.49 -15.28 38.03
C PRO A 40 5.86 -15.80 36.64
N ALA A 41 6.99 -16.50 36.54
CA ALA A 41 7.35 -17.23 35.34
C ALA A 41 6.31 -18.29 35.01
N LEU A 42 5.99 -18.46 33.74
CA LEU A 42 5.08 -19.49 33.28
C LEU A 42 5.84 -20.83 33.26
N VAL A 43 5.12 -21.90 33.54
CA VAL A 43 5.63 -23.30 33.56
C VAL A 43 4.83 -24.14 32.57
N ASN A 44 5.48 -25.01 31.84
CA ASN A 44 4.84 -25.98 30.95
C ASN A 44 4.17 -27.12 31.74
N THR A 45 3.24 -27.80 31.06
CA THR A 45 2.80 -29.13 31.52
C THR A 45 3.90 -30.19 31.28
N ASP A 46 3.84 -31.28 32.01
CA ASP A 46 4.81 -32.40 31.85
C ASP A 46 4.79 -33.03 30.45
N GLU A 47 3.67 -32.95 29.75
CA GLU A 47 3.42 -33.47 28.40
C GLU A 47 3.82 -32.49 27.28
N ALA A 48 4.29 -31.28 27.60
CA ALA A 48 4.65 -30.29 26.60
C ALA A 48 5.78 -30.80 25.69
N PRO A 49 5.65 -30.62 24.35
CA PRO A 49 6.68 -31.00 23.40
C PRO A 49 7.97 -30.19 23.61
N GLU A 50 9.10 -30.71 23.19
CA GLU A 50 10.41 -30.05 23.33
C GLU A 50 10.43 -28.72 22.54
N GLY A 51 10.12 -28.78 21.26
CA GLY A 51 10.16 -27.63 20.34
C GLY A 51 11.58 -27.22 19.95
N THR A 52 11.69 -26.17 19.16
CA THR A 52 12.97 -25.60 18.70
C THR A 52 12.92 -24.09 18.69
N VAL A 53 13.98 -23.45 19.17
CA VAL A 53 14.17 -21.98 19.08
C VAL A 53 15.53 -21.72 18.46
N GLY A 54 15.59 -20.86 17.45
CA GLY A 54 16.84 -20.47 16.80
C GLY A 54 16.92 -18.96 16.65
N VAL A 55 18.12 -18.43 16.64
CA VAL A 55 18.43 -17.03 16.34
C VAL A 55 19.41 -17.01 15.17
N LEU A 56 19.07 -16.25 14.13
CA LEU A 56 19.88 -16.08 12.94
C LEU A 56 20.23 -14.60 12.76
N ALA A 57 21.48 -14.33 12.43
CA ALA A 57 21.95 -12.98 12.12
C ALA A 57 22.39 -12.93 10.65
N PHE A 58 22.08 -11.82 9.98
CA PHE A 58 22.36 -11.60 8.57
C PHE A 58 23.00 -10.23 8.36
N ASP A 59 23.90 -10.13 7.38
CA ASP A 59 24.57 -8.89 7.03
C ASP A 59 23.70 -8.01 6.14
N THR A 60 22.73 -8.59 5.43
CA THR A 60 21.85 -7.89 4.50
C THR A 60 20.39 -8.29 4.65
N PHE A 61 19.51 -7.36 4.36
CA PHE A 61 18.07 -7.59 4.32
C PHE A 61 17.68 -8.72 3.33
N GLY A 62 18.36 -8.80 2.17
CA GLY A 62 18.11 -9.87 1.19
C GLY A 62 18.40 -11.28 1.75
N GLN A 63 19.47 -11.41 2.54
CA GLN A 63 19.79 -12.69 3.21
C GLN A 63 18.73 -13.08 4.24
N GLU A 64 18.18 -12.11 4.98
CA GLU A 64 17.08 -12.35 5.92
C GLU A 64 15.84 -12.86 5.18
N VAL A 65 15.45 -12.18 4.08
CA VAL A 65 14.31 -12.58 3.24
C VAL A 65 14.48 -14.01 2.70
N ASP A 66 15.65 -14.33 2.15
CA ASP A 66 15.96 -15.67 1.63
C ASP A 66 15.94 -16.75 2.73
N ALA A 67 16.39 -16.41 3.93
CA ALA A 67 16.35 -17.33 5.07
C ALA A 67 14.92 -17.60 5.51
N VAL A 68 14.04 -16.59 5.52
CA VAL A 68 12.61 -16.75 5.83
C VAL A 68 11.92 -17.63 4.80
N VAL A 69 12.24 -17.49 3.52
CA VAL A 69 11.71 -18.37 2.47
C VAL A 69 12.12 -19.82 2.70
N ARG A 70 13.41 -20.06 3.02
CA ARG A 70 13.89 -21.43 3.33
C ARG A 70 13.24 -21.99 4.57
N PHE A 71 13.12 -21.18 5.63
CA PHE A 71 12.44 -21.55 6.86
C PHE A 71 10.99 -21.96 6.60
N ALA A 72 10.24 -21.12 5.87
CA ALA A 72 8.84 -21.40 5.57
C ALA A 72 8.67 -22.71 4.79
N LYS A 73 9.46 -22.92 3.72
CA LYS A 73 9.43 -24.19 2.96
C LYS A 73 9.72 -25.40 3.82
N HIS A 74 10.71 -25.30 4.69
CA HIS A 74 11.09 -26.40 5.58
C HIS A 74 9.98 -26.70 6.61
N ALA A 75 9.44 -25.67 7.24
CA ALA A 75 8.37 -25.79 8.23
C ALA A 75 7.10 -26.39 7.62
N ILE A 76 6.70 -25.92 6.43
CA ILE A 76 5.54 -26.46 5.71
C ILE A 76 5.75 -27.94 5.39
N ALA A 77 6.94 -28.32 4.89
CA ALA A 77 7.24 -29.72 4.59
C ALA A 77 7.20 -30.63 5.82
N LEU A 78 7.51 -30.10 7.02
CA LEU A 78 7.45 -30.85 8.27
C LEU A 78 6.03 -31.02 8.82
N HIS A 79 5.17 -30.01 8.64
CA HIS A 79 3.85 -29.96 9.28
C HIS A 79 2.69 -30.31 8.34
N THR A 80 2.89 -30.29 7.02
CA THR A 80 1.85 -30.72 6.08
C THR A 80 1.63 -32.23 6.19
N PRO A 81 0.40 -32.68 6.48
CA PRO A 81 0.08 -34.10 6.54
C PRO A 81 0.36 -34.81 5.22
N SER A 82 0.87 -36.06 5.29
CA SER A 82 1.01 -36.86 4.09
C SER A 82 -0.34 -37.27 3.52
N SER A 83 -0.39 -37.66 2.23
CA SER A 83 -1.61 -38.16 1.62
C SER A 83 -2.29 -39.30 2.41
N ARG A 84 -1.48 -40.16 3.03
CA ARG A 84 -1.98 -41.25 3.88
C ARG A 84 -2.63 -40.73 5.18
N ASP A 85 -2.08 -39.66 5.76
CA ASP A 85 -2.61 -39.07 6.99
C ASP A 85 -3.93 -38.37 6.71
N LEU A 86 -4.06 -37.69 5.55
CA LEU A 86 -5.31 -37.10 5.08
C LEU A 86 -6.38 -38.17 4.81
N ASP A 87 -6.00 -39.28 4.17
CA ASP A 87 -6.89 -40.42 3.93
C ASP A 87 -7.37 -41.06 5.24
N ASN A 88 -6.56 -40.99 6.30
CA ASN A 88 -6.89 -41.45 7.65
C ASN A 88 -7.71 -40.46 8.47
N GLY A 89 -8.14 -39.33 7.85
CA GLY A 89 -8.99 -38.34 8.48
C GLY A 89 -8.26 -37.24 9.25
N MET A 90 -6.93 -37.12 9.12
CA MET A 90 -6.17 -36.01 9.65
C MET A 90 -6.54 -34.76 8.83
N LYS A 91 -6.79 -33.65 9.51
CA LYS A 91 -7.08 -32.35 8.86
C LYS A 91 -5.80 -31.58 8.63
N ASP A 92 -5.67 -31.01 7.45
CA ASP A 92 -4.64 -30.02 7.15
C ASP A 92 -5.05 -28.68 7.78
N ASN A 93 -4.38 -28.27 8.85
CA ASN A 93 -4.70 -27.06 9.61
C ASN A 93 -3.90 -25.84 9.14
N ARG A 94 -3.72 -25.66 7.84
CA ARG A 94 -3.05 -24.45 7.33
C ARG A 94 -3.71 -23.16 7.83
N PRO A 95 -2.94 -22.10 8.04
CA PRO A 95 -1.51 -21.93 7.78
C PRO A 95 -0.62 -22.51 8.90
N HIS A 96 0.48 -23.17 8.50
CA HIS A 96 1.46 -23.71 9.45
C HIS A 96 2.50 -22.68 9.91
N VAL A 97 2.75 -21.64 9.08
CA VAL A 97 3.84 -20.69 9.29
C VAL A 97 3.30 -19.28 9.46
N ALA A 98 3.79 -18.58 10.49
CA ALA A 98 3.60 -17.15 10.64
C ALA A 98 4.92 -16.38 10.58
N VAL A 99 4.94 -15.27 9.83
CA VAL A 99 6.02 -14.29 9.83
C VAL A 99 5.53 -13.05 10.56
N LEU A 100 6.19 -12.72 11.67
CA LEU A 100 5.79 -11.64 12.56
C LEU A 100 6.70 -10.42 12.40
N PHE A 101 6.08 -9.26 12.28
CA PHE A 101 6.73 -7.97 12.05
C PHE A 101 6.45 -7.00 13.19
N ARG A 102 7.38 -6.07 13.44
CA ARG A 102 7.12 -4.94 14.34
C ARG A 102 6.24 -3.91 13.66
N SER A 103 6.46 -3.67 12.37
CA SER A 103 5.72 -2.70 11.56
C SER A 103 5.42 -3.26 10.17
N LYS A 104 4.47 -2.65 9.46
CA LYS A 104 3.98 -3.15 8.17
C LYS A 104 4.90 -2.85 6.98
N GLY A 105 5.79 -1.87 7.10
CA GLY A 105 6.53 -1.29 5.96
C GLY A 105 7.38 -2.25 5.13
N ILE A 106 7.82 -3.36 5.70
CA ILE A 106 8.64 -4.36 4.98
C ILE A 106 7.87 -5.65 4.62
N MET A 107 6.60 -5.78 5.02
CA MET A 107 5.83 -7.02 4.81
C MET A 107 5.68 -7.40 3.34
N SER A 108 5.45 -6.40 2.46
CA SER A 108 5.26 -6.63 1.03
C SER A 108 6.46 -7.33 0.38
N GLN A 109 7.68 -6.96 0.77
CA GLN A 109 8.91 -7.54 0.22
C GLN A 109 9.06 -9.02 0.61
N PHE A 110 8.70 -9.40 1.84
CA PHE A 110 8.65 -10.79 2.27
C PHE A 110 7.54 -11.56 1.57
N ALA A 111 6.35 -10.98 1.43
CA ALA A 111 5.23 -11.61 0.74
C ALA A 111 5.60 -11.92 -0.72
N GLU A 112 6.16 -10.94 -1.45
CA GLU A 112 6.62 -11.13 -2.83
C GLU A 112 7.70 -12.21 -2.97
N ALA A 113 8.63 -12.30 -2.01
CA ALA A 113 9.67 -13.32 -2.03
C ALA A 113 9.10 -14.73 -1.78
N LEU A 114 8.18 -14.87 -0.84
CA LEU A 114 7.47 -16.12 -0.58
C LEU A 114 6.62 -16.55 -1.78
N GLU A 115 5.88 -15.63 -2.38
CA GLU A 115 5.05 -15.87 -3.57
C GLU A 115 5.91 -16.26 -4.79
N ARG A 116 7.05 -15.57 -5.03
CA ARG A 116 8.03 -15.96 -6.05
C ARG A 116 8.62 -17.36 -5.81
N ALA A 117 8.71 -17.77 -4.58
CA ALA A 117 9.16 -19.10 -4.20
C ALA A 117 8.07 -20.20 -4.30
N GLY A 118 6.85 -19.84 -4.74
CA GLY A 118 5.72 -20.73 -4.97
C GLY A 118 4.86 -20.99 -3.73
N LEU A 119 5.02 -20.21 -2.66
CA LEU A 119 4.21 -20.31 -1.46
C LEU A 119 3.00 -19.37 -1.54
N THR A 120 1.88 -19.81 -0.96
CA THR A 120 0.67 -18.98 -0.86
C THR A 120 0.74 -18.16 0.42
N THR A 121 0.54 -16.84 0.31
CA THR A 121 0.67 -15.92 1.44
C THR A 121 -0.62 -15.17 1.74
N LEU A 122 -0.85 -14.92 3.04
CA LEU A 122 -1.85 -13.97 3.51
C LEU A 122 -1.15 -12.87 4.29
N VAL A 123 -1.26 -11.63 3.84
CA VAL A 123 -0.85 -10.46 4.63
C VAL A 123 -2.07 -9.94 5.37
N VAL A 124 -1.99 -9.99 6.70
CA VAL A 124 -3.11 -9.63 7.57
C VAL A 124 -3.18 -8.11 7.75
N GLY A 125 -4.38 -7.57 7.53
CA GLY A 125 -4.69 -6.17 7.79
C GLY A 125 -5.19 -5.41 6.58
N ARG A 126 -6.14 -4.48 6.80
CA ARG A 126 -6.73 -3.63 5.75
C ARG A 126 -5.68 -2.73 5.09
N SER A 127 -4.73 -2.19 5.84
CA SER A 127 -3.64 -1.38 5.31
C SER A 127 -2.72 -2.18 4.39
N ALA A 128 -2.43 -3.44 4.70
CA ALA A 128 -1.62 -4.30 3.86
C ALA A 128 -2.29 -4.62 2.52
N LEU A 129 -3.63 -4.75 2.50
CA LEU A 129 -4.41 -4.84 1.28
C LEU A 129 -4.21 -3.61 0.39
N LEU A 130 -4.28 -2.42 0.99
CA LEU A 130 -4.14 -1.13 0.29
C LEU A 130 -2.72 -0.90 -0.27
N GLU A 131 -1.74 -1.67 0.19
CA GLU A 131 -0.35 -1.65 -0.30
C GLU A 131 -0.08 -2.65 -1.44
N ARG A 132 -1.01 -3.55 -1.73
CA ARG A 132 -0.88 -4.48 -2.86
C ARG A 132 -0.85 -3.71 -4.18
N PRO A 133 0.12 -3.97 -5.09
CA PRO A 133 0.26 -3.22 -6.34
C PRO A 133 -1.03 -3.14 -7.15
N ALA A 134 -1.72 -4.27 -7.35
CA ALA A 134 -2.98 -4.29 -8.09
C ALA A 134 -4.07 -3.39 -7.46
N VAL A 135 -4.17 -3.38 -6.12
CA VAL A 135 -5.11 -2.51 -5.40
C VAL A 135 -4.72 -1.04 -5.53
N GLN A 136 -3.42 -0.74 -5.43
CA GLN A 136 -2.91 0.61 -5.63
C GLN A 136 -3.16 1.13 -7.06
N ASP A 137 -3.11 0.27 -8.07
CA ASP A 137 -3.38 0.66 -9.46
C ASP A 137 -4.87 0.96 -9.64
N VAL A 138 -5.77 0.19 -9.02
CA VAL A 138 -7.21 0.51 -8.97
C VAL A 138 -7.42 1.87 -8.28
N PHE A 139 -6.81 2.10 -7.11
CA PHE A 139 -6.91 3.38 -6.41
C PHE A 139 -6.34 4.54 -7.23
N ALA A 140 -5.24 4.35 -7.96
CA ALA A 140 -4.69 5.36 -8.85
C ALA A 140 -5.71 5.77 -9.92
N LEU A 141 -6.35 4.79 -10.57
CA LEU A 141 -7.41 5.06 -11.57
C LEU A 141 -8.62 5.76 -10.93
N LEU A 142 -9.09 5.30 -9.76
CA LEU A 142 -10.21 5.91 -9.04
C LEU A 142 -9.90 7.36 -8.61
N ARG A 143 -8.66 7.66 -8.19
CA ARG A 143 -8.21 9.03 -7.85
C ARG A 143 -8.24 9.93 -9.08
N VAL A 144 -7.66 9.48 -10.18
CA VAL A 144 -7.66 10.22 -11.47
C VAL A 144 -9.08 10.58 -11.91
N VAL A 145 -10.03 9.64 -11.75
CA VAL A 145 -11.43 9.85 -12.13
C VAL A 145 -12.16 10.75 -11.12
N SER A 146 -11.80 10.71 -9.83
CA SER A 146 -12.45 11.53 -8.80
C SER A 146 -11.89 12.93 -8.69
N ASP A 147 -10.64 13.15 -9.10
CA ASP A 147 -9.95 14.44 -9.04
C ASP A 147 -9.01 14.61 -10.25
N HIS A 148 -9.44 15.42 -11.21
CA HIS A 148 -8.67 15.72 -12.43
C HIS A 148 -7.36 16.47 -12.16
N THR A 149 -7.18 17.00 -10.95
CA THR A 149 -5.95 17.70 -10.56
C THR A 149 -4.87 16.76 -10.02
N ASP A 150 -5.21 15.48 -9.72
CA ASP A 150 -4.28 14.48 -9.18
C ASP A 150 -3.37 13.89 -10.29
N SER A 151 -2.44 14.72 -10.74
CA SER A 151 -1.43 14.31 -11.72
C SER A 151 -0.49 13.23 -11.17
N ALA A 152 -0.31 13.14 -9.84
CA ALA A 152 0.55 12.13 -9.23
C ALA A 152 -0.06 10.72 -9.37
N ALA A 153 -1.37 10.58 -9.15
CA ALA A 153 -2.07 9.32 -9.38
C ALA A 153 -2.02 8.92 -10.86
N LEU A 154 -2.19 9.88 -11.78
CA LEU A 154 -2.08 9.61 -13.21
C LEU A 154 -0.66 9.16 -13.59
N MET A 155 0.39 9.85 -13.14
CA MET A 155 1.77 9.47 -13.42
C MET A 155 2.10 8.07 -12.90
N ARG A 156 1.60 7.75 -11.69
CA ARG A 156 1.71 6.38 -11.18
C ARG A 156 1.05 5.37 -12.13
N LEU A 157 -0.18 5.63 -12.55
CA LEU A 157 -0.95 4.74 -13.42
C LEU A 157 -0.23 4.49 -14.75
N LEU A 158 0.27 5.56 -15.41
CA LEU A 158 0.95 5.49 -16.70
C LEU A 158 2.31 4.79 -16.63
N ALA A 159 3.00 4.87 -15.48
CA ALA A 159 4.29 4.23 -15.25
C ALA A 159 4.17 2.74 -14.87
N THR A 160 2.96 2.22 -14.61
CA THR A 160 2.79 0.80 -14.27
C THR A 160 3.22 -0.11 -15.42
N PRO A 161 3.62 -1.37 -15.14
CA PRO A 161 3.96 -2.36 -16.17
C PRO A 161 2.84 -2.56 -17.20
N ARG A 162 1.60 -2.23 -16.82
CA ARG A 162 0.43 -2.34 -17.69
C ARG A 162 0.48 -1.43 -18.90
N PHE A 163 0.86 -0.17 -18.70
CA PHE A 163 0.95 0.82 -19.78
C PHE A 163 2.40 1.04 -20.21
N SER A 164 3.35 0.85 -19.30
CA SER A 164 4.81 0.88 -19.56
C SER A 164 5.26 2.09 -20.40
N ILE A 165 4.64 3.25 -20.16
CA ILE A 165 4.97 4.46 -20.88
C ILE A 165 6.35 4.93 -20.43
N SER A 166 7.22 5.22 -21.41
CA SER A 166 8.58 5.64 -21.13
C SER A 166 8.65 7.03 -20.47
N ALA A 167 9.73 7.29 -19.71
CA ALA A 167 9.93 8.59 -19.09
C ALA A 167 9.94 9.75 -20.10
N ASN A 168 10.49 9.51 -21.31
CA ASN A 168 10.51 10.52 -22.37
C ASN A 168 9.09 10.80 -22.90
N ASP A 169 8.27 9.76 -23.06
CA ASP A 169 6.88 9.92 -23.51
C ASP A 169 6.02 10.59 -22.44
N LEU A 170 6.26 10.28 -21.15
CA LEU A 170 5.60 10.97 -20.04
C LEU A 170 5.95 12.45 -19.99
N GLN A 171 7.22 12.81 -20.24
CA GLN A 171 7.65 14.19 -20.34
C GLN A 171 6.99 14.91 -21.53
N ALA A 172 6.97 14.28 -22.70
CA ALA A 172 6.33 14.84 -23.90
C ALA A 172 4.83 15.05 -23.69
N LEU A 173 4.16 14.16 -22.95
CA LEU A 173 2.77 14.27 -22.58
C LEU A 173 2.55 15.45 -21.63
N ALA A 174 3.41 15.62 -20.61
CA ALA A 174 3.35 16.74 -19.69
C ALA A 174 3.59 18.09 -20.40
N ASP A 175 4.59 18.15 -21.28
CA ASP A 175 4.89 19.34 -22.08
C ASP A 175 3.71 19.72 -22.99
N THR A 176 3.01 18.72 -23.55
CA THR A 176 1.81 18.93 -24.37
C THR A 176 0.67 19.48 -23.51
N ALA A 177 0.45 18.95 -22.31
CA ALA A 177 -0.55 19.45 -21.37
C ALA A 177 -0.27 20.91 -20.99
N GLU A 178 0.99 21.25 -20.70
CA GLU A 178 1.39 22.63 -20.37
C GLU A 178 1.17 23.57 -21.55
N GLN A 179 1.46 23.15 -22.78
CA GLN A 179 1.21 23.95 -23.97
C GLN A 179 -0.27 24.20 -24.19
N VAL A 180 -1.10 23.16 -24.07
CA VAL A 180 -2.57 23.30 -24.18
C VAL A 180 -3.12 24.20 -23.07
N ASN A 181 -2.67 24.01 -21.83
CA ASN A 181 -3.06 24.86 -20.71
C ASN A 181 -2.68 26.33 -20.93
N THR A 182 -1.45 26.58 -21.38
CA THR A 182 -0.97 27.94 -21.71
C THR A 182 -1.82 28.60 -22.77
N MET A 183 -2.19 27.90 -23.84
CA MET A 183 -3.05 28.38 -24.88
C MET A 183 -4.48 28.66 -24.38
N CYS A 184 -5.03 27.78 -23.55
CA CYS A 184 -6.36 27.97 -22.93
C CYS A 184 -6.37 29.21 -22.02
N ARG A 185 -5.36 29.43 -21.22
CA ARG A 185 -5.20 30.62 -20.35
C ARG A 185 -5.07 31.90 -21.19
N TYR A 186 -4.27 31.87 -22.24
CA TYR A 186 -4.15 33.00 -23.14
C TYR A 186 -5.51 33.39 -23.78
N ARG A 187 -6.26 32.41 -24.30
CA ARG A 187 -7.60 32.63 -24.83
C ARG A 187 -8.57 33.18 -23.78
N ALA A 188 -8.47 32.73 -22.54
CA ALA A 188 -9.28 33.26 -21.45
C ALA A 188 -8.94 34.73 -21.15
N LEU A 189 -7.66 35.11 -21.16
CA LEU A 189 -7.23 36.52 -21.01
C LEU A 189 -7.75 37.41 -22.12
N VAL A 190 -7.70 36.94 -23.36
CA VAL A 190 -8.24 37.64 -24.52
C VAL A 190 -9.76 37.78 -24.40
N SER A 191 -10.47 36.71 -24.09
CA SER A 191 -11.94 36.73 -23.94
C SER A 191 -12.41 37.62 -22.78
N ALA A 192 -11.61 37.75 -21.72
CA ALA A 192 -11.86 38.67 -20.61
C ALA A 192 -11.52 40.13 -20.93
N GLY A 193 -10.93 40.41 -22.10
CA GLY A 193 -10.52 41.75 -22.51
C GLY A 193 -9.29 42.28 -21.76
N ILE A 194 -8.58 41.44 -21.02
CA ILE A 194 -7.36 41.77 -20.26
C ILE A 194 -6.19 41.98 -21.22
N VAL A 195 -6.13 41.15 -22.26
CA VAL A 195 -5.14 41.20 -23.31
C VAL A 195 -5.85 41.41 -24.65
N GLN A 196 -5.38 42.33 -25.44
CA GLN A 196 -5.91 42.52 -26.78
C GLN A 196 -5.40 41.41 -27.69
N GLU A 197 -6.29 40.82 -28.48
CA GLU A 197 -5.90 39.89 -29.52
C GLU A 197 -4.96 40.61 -30.48
N GLN A 198 -3.70 40.23 -30.54
CA GLN A 198 -2.76 40.78 -31.51
C GLN A 198 -3.11 40.23 -32.89
N SER A 199 -4.12 40.79 -33.51
CA SER A 199 -4.33 40.68 -34.94
C SER A 199 -3.27 41.53 -35.60
N ASN A 200 -2.38 40.93 -36.38
CA ASN A 200 -1.40 41.68 -37.17
C ASN A 200 -2.12 42.75 -37.97
N LYS A 201 -1.64 43.98 -37.76
CA LYS A 201 -1.95 45.09 -38.66
C LYS A 201 -1.73 44.59 -40.09
N GLU A 202 -2.73 44.85 -40.94
CA GLU A 202 -2.70 44.65 -42.37
C GLU A 202 -1.34 45.08 -42.94
N GLU A 203 -0.45 44.12 -43.17
CA GLU A 203 0.62 44.33 -44.13
C GLU A 203 -0.03 44.29 -45.50
N LYS A 204 0.06 45.43 -46.19
CA LYS A 204 -0.38 45.56 -47.57
C LYS A 204 0.16 44.42 -48.41
N PRO A 205 -0.62 43.92 -49.37
CA PRO A 205 -0.20 42.78 -50.21
C PRO A 205 0.76 43.27 -51.33
N GLU A 206 1.98 43.59 -50.98
CA GLU A 206 3.06 43.85 -51.93
C GLU A 206 4.24 42.97 -51.54
N ASN A 207 4.11 41.68 -51.83
CA ASN A 207 5.16 40.76 -52.28
C ASN A 207 4.62 39.32 -52.19
N LEU A 208 3.94 38.89 -53.23
CA LEU A 208 3.71 37.48 -53.51
C LEU A 208 5.04 36.81 -53.84
N GLY A 209 5.76 36.29 -52.83
CA GLY A 209 6.81 35.36 -53.02
C GLY A 209 6.26 34.01 -53.48
N ILE A 210 6.91 33.41 -54.48
CA ILE A 210 6.52 32.22 -55.28
C ILE A 210 6.44 30.89 -54.52
N TYR A 211 6.43 30.89 -53.20
CA TYR A 211 6.20 29.69 -52.36
C TYR A 211 5.12 30.01 -51.34
N GLY A 212 3.94 29.41 -51.52
CA GLY A 212 2.76 29.62 -50.73
C GLY A 212 2.86 29.08 -49.28
N VAL A 213 3.65 29.78 -48.46
CA VAL A 213 3.61 29.65 -47.01
C VAL A 213 2.89 30.90 -46.51
N THR A 214 1.61 30.77 -46.16
CA THR A 214 0.90 31.78 -45.43
C THR A 214 1.61 31.99 -44.09
N PRO A 215 2.06 33.22 -43.76
CA PRO A 215 2.62 33.47 -42.43
C PRO A 215 1.51 33.20 -41.40
N LYS A 216 1.77 32.41 -40.37
CA LYS A 216 0.88 32.24 -39.23
C LYS A 216 0.75 33.59 -38.52
N SER A 217 -0.31 34.31 -38.79
CA SER A 217 -0.61 35.61 -38.18
C SER A 217 -1.14 35.41 -36.77
N GLY A 218 -0.26 35.43 -35.79
CA GLY A 218 -0.58 35.32 -34.37
C GLY A 218 0.66 35.46 -33.51
N PRO A 219 0.52 35.73 -32.21
CA PRO A 219 1.67 35.80 -31.31
C PRO A 219 2.40 34.44 -31.28
N SER A 220 3.73 34.49 -31.16
CA SER A 220 4.54 33.32 -31.05
C SER A 220 4.29 32.60 -29.72
N ASP A 221 4.60 31.30 -29.63
CA ASP A 221 4.49 30.52 -28.40
C ASP A 221 5.26 31.16 -27.23
N ALA A 222 6.39 31.82 -27.52
CA ALA A 222 7.19 32.50 -26.51
C ALA A 222 6.48 33.76 -25.97
N GLU A 223 5.84 34.54 -26.83
CA GLU A 223 5.05 35.70 -26.43
C GLU A 223 3.81 35.29 -25.63
N ILE A 224 3.11 34.24 -26.05
CA ILE A 224 1.97 33.66 -25.30
C ILE A 224 2.39 33.26 -23.91
N ARG A 225 3.52 32.53 -23.77
CA ARG A 225 4.05 32.13 -22.46
C ARG A 225 4.43 33.34 -21.60
N ALA A 226 5.00 34.39 -22.19
CA ALA A 226 5.36 35.60 -21.46
C ALA A 226 4.10 36.28 -20.91
N ILE A 227 3.07 36.46 -21.74
CA ILE A 227 1.77 37.06 -21.37
C ILE A 227 1.13 36.23 -20.24
N VAL A 228 0.99 34.93 -20.42
CA VAL A 228 0.37 34.05 -19.39
C VAL A 228 1.15 34.08 -18.09
N ARG A 229 2.48 34.24 -18.12
CA ARG A 229 3.32 34.36 -16.91
C ARG A 229 3.07 35.72 -16.23
N GLU A 230 2.93 36.80 -16.96
CA GLU A 230 2.64 38.14 -16.42
C GLU A 230 1.28 38.14 -15.69
N TYR A 231 0.27 37.50 -16.26
CA TYR A 231 -1.09 37.47 -15.71
C TYR A 231 -1.44 36.16 -14.97
N ARG A 232 -0.43 35.44 -14.48
CA ARG A 232 -0.62 34.10 -13.87
C ARG A 232 -1.63 34.06 -12.73
N ASP A 233 -1.75 35.14 -11.96
CA ASP A 233 -2.61 35.20 -10.77
C ASP A 233 -4.07 35.58 -11.12
N GLN A 234 -4.34 35.98 -12.37
CA GLN A 234 -5.67 36.37 -12.83
C GLN A 234 -6.41 35.22 -13.51
N VAL A 235 -5.71 34.25 -14.03
CA VAL A 235 -6.31 33.07 -14.70
C VAL A 235 -5.73 31.80 -14.13
N PRO A 236 -6.54 30.97 -13.46
CA PRO A 236 -6.09 29.66 -12.93
C PRO A 236 -5.72 28.70 -14.06
N ASN A 237 -5.10 27.58 -13.70
CA ASN A 237 -4.88 26.50 -14.65
C ASN A 237 -6.22 26.00 -15.18
N ALA A 238 -6.34 25.91 -16.49
CA ALA A 238 -7.55 25.49 -17.18
C ALA A 238 -7.52 24.03 -17.62
N VAL A 239 -6.32 23.46 -17.79
CA VAL A 239 -6.11 22.10 -18.30
C VAL A 239 -5.00 21.43 -17.49
N PHE A 240 -5.33 20.33 -16.83
CA PHE A 240 -4.39 19.44 -16.18
C PHE A 240 -4.07 18.26 -17.08
N LEU A 241 -3.11 17.44 -16.68
CA LEU A 241 -2.69 16.28 -17.46
C LEU A 241 -3.85 15.29 -17.67
N VAL A 242 -4.72 15.12 -16.68
CA VAL A 242 -5.92 14.28 -16.78
C VAL A 242 -6.88 14.84 -17.83
N ASP A 243 -7.08 16.16 -17.87
CA ASP A 243 -7.96 16.79 -18.85
C ASP A 243 -7.42 16.60 -20.28
N LEU A 244 -6.10 16.64 -20.46
CA LEU A 244 -5.48 16.32 -21.75
C LEU A 244 -5.83 14.89 -22.18
N MET A 245 -5.72 13.91 -21.24
CA MET A 245 -6.01 12.50 -21.52
C MET A 245 -7.47 12.26 -21.91
N LEU A 246 -8.37 13.12 -21.48
CA LEU A 246 -9.82 13.02 -21.75
C LEU A 246 -10.26 13.72 -23.03
N ARG A 247 -9.36 14.45 -23.70
CA ARG A 247 -9.71 15.16 -24.95
C ARG A 247 -9.96 14.21 -26.10
N ASP A 248 -10.89 14.56 -26.98
CA ASP A 248 -11.18 13.79 -28.18
C ASP A 248 -10.05 13.90 -29.22
N ASP A 249 -9.34 15.04 -29.25
CA ASP A 249 -8.22 15.34 -30.13
C ASP A 249 -6.85 14.90 -29.55
N LEU A 250 -6.84 14.09 -28.48
CA LEU A 250 -5.61 13.63 -27.82
C LEU A 250 -4.61 13.04 -28.81
N ALA A 251 -5.06 12.18 -29.73
CA ALA A 251 -4.17 11.51 -30.70
C ALA A 251 -3.45 12.52 -31.59
N GLU A 252 -4.15 13.60 -32.02
CA GLU A 252 -3.58 14.65 -32.85
C GLU A 252 -2.59 15.52 -32.07
N LEU A 253 -2.88 15.81 -30.80
CA LEU A 253 -2.04 16.63 -29.95
C LEU A 253 -0.71 15.99 -29.59
N ILE A 254 -0.66 14.66 -29.49
CA ILE A 254 0.56 13.89 -29.15
C ILE A 254 1.30 13.36 -30.37
N ASP A 255 0.75 13.49 -31.57
CA ASP A 255 1.37 13.01 -32.80
C ASP A 255 2.75 13.66 -33.03
N GLY A 256 3.74 12.84 -33.35
CA GLY A 256 5.12 13.27 -33.54
C GLY A 256 5.86 13.74 -32.29
N ARG A 257 5.22 13.75 -31.10
CA ARG A 257 5.82 14.12 -29.80
C ARG A 257 6.08 12.93 -28.91
N VAL A 258 5.13 12.01 -28.85
CA VAL A 258 5.19 10.76 -28.13
C VAL A 258 5.61 9.66 -29.10
N SER A 259 6.36 8.68 -28.64
CA SER A 259 6.74 7.54 -29.48
C SER A 259 5.51 6.77 -29.99
N ARG A 260 5.65 6.01 -31.06
CA ARG A 260 4.53 5.25 -31.63
C ARG A 260 3.97 4.23 -30.65
N GLU A 261 4.84 3.55 -29.91
CA GLU A 261 4.49 2.63 -28.85
C GLU A 261 3.80 3.38 -27.68
N GLY A 262 4.40 4.50 -27.25
CA GLY A 262 3.84 5.36 -26.21
C GLY A 262 2.46 5.89 -26.57
N THR A 263 2.25 6.35 -27.81
CA THR A 263 0.94 6.83 -28.28
C THR A 263 -0.14 5.76 -28.13
N LYS A 264 0.15 4.52 -28.51
CA LYS A 264 -0.80 3.40 -28.35
C LYS A 264 -1.17 3.19 -26.88
N GLU A 265 -0.20 3.19 -25.97
CA GLU A 265 -0.43 2.95 -24.56
C GLU A 265 -1.10 4.16 -23.87
N VAL A 266 -0.76 5.39 -24.28
CA VAL A 266 -1.45 6.61 -23.83
C VAL A 266 -2.94 6.57 -24.19
N LEU A 267 -3.27 6.22 -25.44
CA LEU A 267 -4.66 6.11 -25.86
C LEU A 267 -5.40 5.00 -25.12
N ARG A 268 -4.74 3.85 -24.88
CA ARG A 268 -5.33 2.76 -24.08
C ARG A 268 -5.58 3.18 -22.62
N ALA A 269 -4.68 3.95 -22.02
CA ALA A 269 -4.87 4.50 -20.68
C ALA A 269 -6.01 5.53 -20.66
N ALA A 270 -6.10 6.40 -21.68
CA ALA A 270 -7.19 7.35 -21.83
C ALA A 270 -8.55 6.65 -21.93
N ASP A 271 -8.64 5.55 -22.67
CA ASP A 271 -9.87 4.77 -22.80
C ASP A 271 -10.26 4.13 -21.46
N ALA A 272 -9.30 3.60 -20.68
CA ALA A 272 -9.57 3.08 -19.35
C ALA A 272 -10.11 4.17 -18.40
N ILE A 273 -9.54 5.37 -18.43
CA ILE A 273 -10.03 6.51 -17.64
C ILE A 273 -11.46 6.88 -18.06
N ARG A 274 -11.73 7.04 -19.38
CA ARG A 274 -13.06 7.35 -19.90
C ARG A 274 -14.10 6.28 -19.56
N GLN A 275 -13.70 5.00 -19.57
CA GLN A 275 -14.58 3.89 -19.22
C GLN A 275 -15.09 4.03 -17.78
N VAL A 276 -14.21 4.26 -16.82
CA VAL A 276 -14.59 4.44 -15.41
C VAL A 276 -15.32 5.78 -15.19
N GLN A 277 -14.94 6.84 -15.91
CA GLN A 277 -15.59 8.15 -15.80
C GLN A 277 -17.07 8.09 -16.18
N ARG A 278 -17.45 7.27 -17.17
CA ARG A 278 -18.86 7.06 -17.55
C ARG A 278 -19.69 6.41 -16.45
N MET A 279 -19.05 5.74 -15.51
CA MET A 279 -19.71 5.11 -14.36
C MET A 279 -19.88 6.07 -13.17
N LEU A 280 -19.38 7.32 -13.26
CA LEU A 280 -19.65 8.31 -12.23
C LEU A 280 -21.15 8.59 -12.11
N GLY A 281 -21.66 8.47 -10.88
CA GLY A 281 -23.11 8.56 -10.60
C GLY A 281 -23.78 7.21 -10.41
N HIS A 282 -23.13 6.10 -10.77
CA HIS A 282 -23.57 4.75 -10.41
C HIS A 282 -23.15 4.40 -8.97
N PRO A 283 -23.72 3.33 -8.36
CA PRO A 283 -23.33 2.85 -7.05
C PRO A 283 -21.83 2.58 -6.96
N LEU A 284 -21.20 2.99 -5.85
CA LEU A 284 -19.75 2.86 -5.64
C LEU A 284 -19.18 1.47 -5.94
N PRO A 285 -19.83 0.34 -5.55
CA PRO A 285 -19.33 -0.99 -5.91
C PRO A 285 -19.23 -1.25 -7.41
N GLU A 286 -20.12 -0.66 -8.21
CA GLU A 286 -20.09 -0.76 -9.67
C GLU A 286 -18.95 0.05 -10.27
N VAL A 287 -18.72 1.26 -9.77
CA VAL A 287 -17.58 2.09 -10.19
C VAL A 287 -16.25 1.40 -9.93
N VAL A 288 -16.10 0.76 -8.75
CA VAL A 288 -14.87 0.03 -8.40
C VAL A 288 -14.70 -1.23 -9.26
N ARG A 289 -15.78 -1.98 -9.52
CA ARG A 289 -15.71 -3.13 -10.43
C ARG A 289 -15.31 -2.72 -11.85
N GLU A 290 -15.86 -1.62 -12.34
CA GLU A 290 -15.51 -1.10 -13.66
C GLU A 290 -14.03 -0.68 -13.73
N ALA A 291 -13.47 -0.10 -12.67
CA ALA A 291 -12.04 0.21 -12.60
C ALA A 291 -11.17 -1.06 -12.67
N ILE A 292 -11.59 -2.14 -12.00
CA ILE A 292 -10.92 -3.45 -12.07
C ILE A 292 -10.95 -4.00 -13.50
N VAL A 293 -12.11 -3.93 -14.16
CA VAL A 293 -12.30 -4.38 -15.55
C VAL A 293 -11.49 -3.52 -16.52
N ALA A 294 -11.52 -2.19 -16.39
CA ALA A 294 -10.77 -1.27 -17.25
C ALA A 294 -9.26 -1.52 -17.19
N LEU A 295 -8.77 -1.96 -16.03
CA LEU A 295 -7.38 -2.39 -15.86
C LEU A 295 -7.13 -3.86 -16.23
N ASN A 296 -8.15 -4.64 -16.64
CA ASN A 296 -8.09 -6.09 -16.95
C ASN A 296 -7.38 -6.92 -15.88
N LEU A 297 -7.44 -6.51 -14.62
CA LEU A 297 -6.69 -7.16 -13.53
C LEU A 297 -7.09 -8.63 -13.36
N ASP A 298 -8.35 -8.96 -13.58
CA ASP A 298 -8.84 -10.34 -13.52
C ASP A 298 -8.16 -11.25 -14.54
N ILE A 299 -7.92 -10.75 -15.74
CA ILE A 299 -7.30 -11.51 -16.85
C ILE A 299 -5.80 -11.64 -16.58
N ASP A 300 -5.15 -10.55 -16.20
CA ASP A 300 -3.70 -10.54 -15.94
C ASP A 300 -3.32 -11.48 -14.79
N MET A 301 -4.15 -11.54 -13.73
CA MET A 301 -3.96 -12.46 -12.61
C MET A 301 -4.12 -13.92 -13.02
N GLN A 302 -5.13 -14.23 -13.83
CA GLN A 302 -5.33 -15.58 -14.36
C GLN A 302 -4.17 -16.01 -15.26
N LEU A 303 -3.71 -15.11 -16.14
CA LEU A 303 -2.62 -15.38 -17.07
C LEU A 303 -1.30 -15.57 -16.33
N ALA A 304 -0.99 -14.72 -15.35
CA ALA A 304 0.21 -14.82 -14.53
C ALA A 304 0.30 -16.17 -13.81
N GLU A 305 -0.83 -16.66 -13.27
CA GLU A 305 -0.87 -17.97 -12.61
C GLU A 305 -0.75 -19.13 -13.59
N HIS A 306 -1.35 -19.04 -14.78
CA HIS A 306 -1.17 -20.04 -15.84
C HIS A 306 0.31 -20.13 -16.29
N MET A 307 1.00 -19.01 -16.39
CA MET A 307 2.41 -18.98 -16.79
C MET A 307 3.35 -19.51 -15.68
N ARG A 308 2.99 -19.36 -14.41
CA ARG A 308 3.74 -19.91 -13.27
C ARG A 308 3.53 -21.41 -13.07
N GLY A 309 2.38 -21.89 -13.42
CA GLY A 309 1.90 -23.25 -13.15
C GLY A 309 2.27 -24.25 -14.23
N GLY A 310 3.57 -24.47 -14.59
CA GLY A 310 3.94 -25.62 -15.42
C GLY A 310 3.15 -26.87 -14.98
N GLN A 311 2.91 -27.87 -15.75
CA GLN A 311 2.12 -29.13 -15.56
C GLN A 311 1.65 -29.48 -14.10
N ALA A 312 1.05 -28.52 -13.39
CA ALA A 312 0.52 -28.71 -12.06
C ALA A 312 -0.92 -29.25 -12.13
N ASP A 313 -1.27 -30.05 -11.14
CA ASP A 313 -2.62 -30.62 -10.94
C ASP A 313 -3.69 -29.52 -11.04
N ALA A 314 -4.76 -29.75 -11.78
CA ALA A 314 -5.81 -28.76 -12.08
C ALA A 314 -6.42 -28.15 -10.80
N THR A 315 -6.45 -28.91 -9.69
CA THR A 315 -6.95 -28.46 -8.39
C THR A 315 -6.02 -27.41 -7.76
N LEU A 316 -4.71 -27.60 -7.87
CA LEU A 316 -3.70 -26.65 -7.40
C LEU A 316 -3.69 -25.38 -8.26
N ALA A 317 -3.90 -25.50 -9.56
CA ALA A 317 -4.02 -24.37 -10.46
C ALA A 317 -5.24 -23.49 -10.11
N ALA A 318 -6.40 -24.10 -9.85
CA ALA A 318 -7.63 -23.39 -9.46
C ALA A 318 -7.45 -22.65 -8.11
N SER A 319 -6.81 -23.29 -7.14
CA SER A 319 -6.53 -22.66 -5.83
C SER A 319 -5.58 -21.48 -5.95
N ARG A 320 -4.56 -21.55 -6.82
CA ARG A 320 -3.64 -20.44 -7.09
C ARG A 320 -4.32 -19.27 -7.77
N VAL A 321 -5.19 -19.52 -8.75
CA VAL A 321 -6.00 -18.47 -9.41
C VAL A 321 -6.90 -17.78 -8.39
N ALA A 322 -7.55 -18.53 -7.49
CA ALA A 322 -8.37 -17.95 -6.43
C ALA A 322 -7.55 -17.05 -5.48
N LEU A 323 -6.33 -17.49 -5.12
CA LEU A 323 -5.42 -16.69 -4.29
C LEU A 323 -4.89 -15.44 -5.00
N ALA A 324 -4.61 -15.51 -6.29
CA ALA A 324 -4.20 -14.36 -7.08
C ALA A 324 -5.30 -13.29 -7.12
N LYS A 325 -6.58 -13.69 -7.18
CA LYS A 325 -7.74 -12.79 -7.13
C LYS A 325 -8.07 -12.27 -5.72
N SER A 326 -7.56 -12.90 -4.68
CA SER A 326 -7.85 -12.55 -3.29
C SER A 326 -7.70 -11.06 -2.96
N PRO A 327 -6.70 -10.29 -3.46
CA PRO A 327 -6.61 -8.85 -3.21
C PRO A 327 -7.79 -8.06 -3.82
N ILE A 328 -8.28 -8.47 -4.97
CA ILE A 328 -9.41 -7.82 -5.64
C ILE A 328 -10.72 -8.12 -4.91
N ASP A 329 -10.93 -9.38 -4.53
CA ASP A 329 -12.09 -9.79 -3.73
C ASP A 329 -12.10 -9.09 -2.36
N ALA A 330 -10.92 -8.96 -1.74
CA ALA A 330 -10.77 -8.22 -0.49
C ALA A 330 -11.03 -6.71 -0.66
N LEU A 331 -10.65 -6.12 -1.80
CA LEU A 331 -11.00 -4.73 -2.12
C LEU A 331 -12.51 -4.55 -2.25
N LEU A 332 -13.21 -5.45 -2.93
CA LEU A 332 -14.67 -5.39 -3.05
C LEU A 332 -15.36 -5.55 -1.69
N LYS A 333 -14.88 -6.47 -0.83
CA LYS A 333 -15.35 -6.58 0.57
C LYS A 333 -15.07 -5.30 1.38
N LEU A 334 -13.96 -4.61 1.11
CA LEU A 334 -13.65 -3.32 1.74
C LEU A 334 -14.64 -2.23 1.32
N VAL A 335 -15.05 -2.20 0.05
CA VAL A 335 -16.11 -1.31 -0.44
C VAL A 335 -17.44 -1.60 0.25
N ASP A 336 -17.82 -2.89 0.38
CA ASP A 336 -19.05 -3.29 1.07
C ASP A 336 -19.03 -2.86 2.55
N THR A 337 -17.87 -2.98 3.22
CA THR A 337 -17.68 -2.51 4.60
C THR A 337 -17.89 -1.00 4.71
N TYR A 338 -17.29 -0.23 3.81
CA TYR A 338 -17.48 1.22 3.75
C TYR A 338 -18.95 1.59 3.55
N MET A 339 -19.62 0.91 2.61
CA MET A 339 -21.03 1.13 2.35
C MET A 339 -21.90 0.88 3.59
N GLN A 340 -21.61 -0.15 4.36
CA GLN A 340 -22.31 -0.47 5.60
C GLN A 340 -22.03 0.56 6.71
N GLU A 341 -20.78 0.99 6.87
CA GLU A 341 -20.39 1.99 7.87
C GLU A 341 -21.03 3.37 7.59
N ILE A 342 -21.11 3.77 6.33
CA ILE A 342 -21.64 5.07 5.90
C ILE A 342 -23.16 5.07 5.74
N ALA A 343 -23.81 3.92 5.55
CA ALA A 343 -25.25 3.85 5.33
C ALA A 343 -26.09 4.60 6.38
N SER A 344 -25.58 4.73 7.61
CA SER A 344 -26.23 5.46 8.70
C SER A 344 -25.83 6.95 8.80
N GLN A 345 -24.80 7.39 8.07
CA GLN A 345 -24.17 8.70 8.25
C GLN A 345 -24.29 9.64 7.04
N GLY A 346 -24.57 9.14 5.85
CA GLY A 346 -24.66 9.95 4.66
C GLY A 346 -24.70 9.18 3.34
N THR A 347 -24.58 9.91 2.23
CA THR A 347 -24.50 9.34 0.88
C THR A 347 -23.07 8.90 0.56
N PRO A 348 -22.83 7.63 0.22
CA PRO A 348 -21.53 7.15 -0.20
C PRO A 348 -21.06 7.90 -1.45
N SER A 349 -19.81 8.38 -1.44
CA SER A 349 -19.20 8.99 -2.62
C SER A 349 -17.81 8.40 -2.87
N LEU A 350 -17.38 8.40 -4.13
CA LEU A 350 -16.06 7.89 -4.53
C LEU A 350 -14.93 8.65 -3.78
N ARG A 351 -15.01 9.97 -3.71
CA ARG A 351 -14.00 10.80 -3.00
C ARG A 351 -13.95 10.47 -1.50
N ALA A 352 -15.10 10.32 -0.86
CA ALA A 352 -15.16 9.97 0.56
C ALA A 352 -14.63 8.55 0.81
N PHE A 353 -14.90 7.61 -0.08
CA PHE A 353 -14.32 6.26 -0.01
C PHE A 353 -12.80 6.27 -0.10
N ILE A 354 -12.22 7.03 -1.04
CA ILE A 354 -10.77 7.17 -1.19
C ILE A 354 -10.17 7.75 0.10
N SER A 355 -10.75 8.84 0.63
CA SER A 355 -10.26 9.46 1.87
C SER A 355 -10.38 8.53 3.09
N TRP A 356 -11.47 7.77 3.19
CA TRP A 356 -11.66 6.77 4.24
C TRP A 356 -10.63 5.63 4.12
N ALA A 357 -10.39 5.12 2.92
CA ALA A 357 -9.38 4.10 2.68
C ALA A 357 -7.96 4.60 3.02
N ASP A 358 -7.64 5.86 2.72
CA ASP A 358 -6.36 6.46 3.13
C ASP A 358 -6.22 6.53 4.65
N SER A 359 -7.30 6.88 5.36
CA SER A 359 -7.29 6.87 6.83
C SER A 359 -7.00 5.49 7.43
N LEU A 360 -7.41 4.42 6.75
CA LEU A 360 -7.12 3.05 7.18
C LEU A 360 -5.64 2.68 7.08
N ARG A 361 -4.86 3.33 6.20
CA ARG A 361 -3.41 3.13 6.12
C ARG A 361 -2.70 3.58 7.39
N ASP A 362 -3.22 4.64 8.01
CA ASP A 362 -2.64 5.24 9.21
C ASP A 362 -3.18 4.62 10.50
N ALA A 363 -4.26 3.83 10.41
CA ALA A 363 -4.88 3.19 11.57
C ALA A 363 -3.97 2.13 12.18
N ARG A 364 -3.72 2.23 13.49
CA ARG A 364 -2.83 1.32 14.24
C ARG A 364 -3.50 0.01 14.67
N GLU A 365 -4.82 -0.02 14.71
CA GLU A 365 -5.59 -1.18 15.19
C GLU A 365 -6.31 -1.89 14.05
N GLU A 366 -5.94 -3.13 13.82
CA GLU A 366 -6.64 -4.02 12.90
C GLU A 366 -6.78 -5.41 13.52
N ASN A 367 -8.01 -5.87 13.60
CA ASN A 367 -8.29 -7.26 13.99
C ASN A 367 -7.89 -8.19 12.85
N ALA A 368 -7.17 -9.25 13.19
CA ALA A 368 -6.83 -10.32 12.25
C ALA A 368 -8.14 -11.03 11.85
N VAL A 369 -8.41 -11.06 10.55
CA VAL A 369 -9.48 -11.88 9.99
C VAL A 369 -8.83 -13.15 9.46
N ALA A 370 -9.30 -14.32 9.92
CA ALA A 370 -8.83 -15.60 9.40
C ALA A 370 -9.12 -15.69 7.89
N PRO A 371 -8.20 -16.26 7.08
CA PRO A 371 -8.42 -16.41 5.66
C PRO A 371 -9.53 -17.43 5.38
N ASP A 372 -10.39 -17.11 4.42
CA ASP A 372 -11.41 -18.04 3.91
C ASP A 372 -10.79 -19.14 3.02
N VAL A 373 -9.52 -19.00 2.65
CA VAL A 373 -8.78 -19.91 1.77
C VAL A 373 -7.54 -20.42 2.50
N PRO A 374 -7.21 -21.72 2.44
CA PRO A 374 -6.00 -22.24 3.05
C PRO A 374 -4.75 -21.60 2.42
N VAL A 375 -3.92 -20.97 3.24
CA VAL A 375 -2.65 -20.36 2.84
C VAL A 375 -1.49 -21.06 3.55
N ASP A 376 -0.31 -21.04 2.94
CA ASP A 376 0.88 -21.66 3.52
C ASP A 376 1.50 -20.80 4.62
N VAL A 377 1.53 -19.47 4.41
CA VAL A 377 2.20 -18.51 5.28
C VAL A 377 1.32 -17.29 5.55
N VAL A 378 1.24 -16.92 6.83
CA VAL A 378 0.58 -15.69 7.25
C VAL A 378 1.63 -14.66 7.66
N LEU A 379 1.50 -13.43 7.15
CA LEU A 379 2.34 -12.29 7.51
C LEU A 379 1.51 -11.28 8.30
N MET A 380 1.96 -10.92 9.50
CA MET A 380 1.23 -9.99 10.36
C MET A 380 2.15 -9.28 11.34
N THR A 381 1.64 -8.26 12.02
CA THR A 381 2.39 -7.65 13.13
C THR A 381 2.29 -8.50 14.39
N VAL A 382 3.29 -8.38 15.27
CA VAL A 382 3.26 -9.02 16.60
C VAL A 382 1.97 -8.68 17.38
N HIS A 383 1.44 -7.46 17.22
CA HIS A 383 0.19 -7.06 17.87
C HIS A 383 -1.03 -7.83 17.36
N GLN A 384 -1.08 -8.08 16.05
CA GLN A 384 -2.18 -8.82 15.42
C GLN A 384 -2.12 -10.33 15.73
N SER A 385 -0.94 -10.83 16.10
CA SER A 385 -0.75 -12.25 16.43
C SER A 385 -1.30 -12.66 17.80
N LYS A 386 -1.73 -11.69 18.62
CA LYS A 386 -2.26 -11.99 19.96
C LYS A 386 -3.45 -12.94 19.90
N GLY A 387 -3.33 -14.07 20.58
CA GLY A 387 -4.40 -15.09 20.66
C GLY A 387 -4.39 -16.13 19.55
N LEU A 388 -3.50 -15.98 18.54
CA LEU A 388 -3.36 -16.93 17.44
C LEU A 388 -2.21 -17.94 17.72
N GLU A 389 -2.21 -19.07 16.99
CA GLU A 389 -1.26 -20.17 17.14
C GLU A 389 -0.86 -20.70 15.77
N TRP A 390 0.43 -21.10 15.63
CA TRP A 390 0.99 -21.71 14.43
C TRP A 390 2.04 -22.75 14.81
N ASP A 391 2.29 -23.67 13.88
CA ASP A 391 3.31 -24.72 14.07
C ASP A 391 4.73 -24.14 14.05
N ALA A 392 4.96 -23.12 13.22
CA ALA A 392 6.24 -22.44 13.11
C ALA A 392 6.08 -20.92 13.02
N VAL A 393 6.89 -20.20 13.78
CA VAL A 393 6.86 -18.73 13.82
C VAL A 393 8.26 -18.17 13.60
N THR A 394 8.38 -17.15 12.76
CA THR A 394 9.60 -16.35 12.67
C THR A 394 9.29 -14.88 12.93
N VAL A 395 10.16 -14.22 13.69
CA VAL A 395 10.12 -12.78 13.97
C VAL A 395 11.25 -12.12 13.19
N VAL A 396 10.93 -11.15 12.36
CA VAL A 396 11.87 -10.53 11.42
C VAL A 396 12.07 -9.04 11.66
N GLY A 397 13.14 -8.48 11.09
CA GLY A 397 13.45 -7.07 11.22
C GLY A 397 13.91 -6.69 12.62
N MET A 398 14.52 -7.59 13.35
CA MET A 398 15.07 -7.36 14.69
C MET A 398 16.42 -6.64 14.59
N THR A 399 16.36 -5.33 14.33
CA THR A 399 17.53 -4.46 14.20
C THR A 399 17.62 -3.49 15.37
N ASP A 400 18.83 -3.04 15.70
CA ASP A 400 19.04 -2.04 16.75
C ASP A 400 18.26 -0.76 16.45
N GLY A 401 17.48 -0.28 17.42
CA GLY A 401 16.60 0.89 17.27
C GLY A 401 15.33 0.66 16.43
N GLY A 402 15.21 -0.48 15.77
CA GLY A 402 14.02 -0.88 14.99
C GLY A 402 13.07 -1.78 15.80
N PHE A 403 13.59 -2.92 16.30
CA PHE A 403 12.87 -3.85 17.14
C PHE A 403 13.82 -4.57 18.10
N PRO A 404 13.77 -4.21 19.40
CA PRO A 404 12.92 -3.21 20.06
C PRO A 404 13.19 -1.77 19.57
N THR A 405 12.14 -0.93 19.60
CA THR A 405 12.26 0.47 19.19
C THR A 405 12.91 1.32 20.29
N ASN A 406 13.78 2.23 19.91
CA ASN A 406 14.35 3.25 20.82
C ASN A 406 13.37 4.40 21.12
N LYS A 407 12.25 4.49 20.39
CA LYS A 407 11.19 5.44 20.73
C LYS A 407 10.45 4.87 21.94
N GLY A 408 10.67 5.48 23.10
CA GLY A 408 9.89 5.17 24.30
C GLY A 408 8.41 5.28 23.95
N SER A 409 7.62 4.29 24.34
CA SER A 409 6.16 4.47 24.33
C SER A 409 5.88 5.68 25.21
N ASP A 410 5.05 6.62 24.71
CA ASP A 410 4.43 7.63 25.57
C ASP A 410 3.51 6.90 26.54
N LEU A 411 4.08 6.31 27.57
CA LEU A 411 3.34 5.86 28.73
C LEU A 411 2.76 7.13 29.35
N ARG A 412 1.52 7.43 29.02
CA ARG A 412 0.71 8.33 29.83
C ARG A 412 0.50 7.62 31.18
N VAL A 413 1.46 7.81 32.07
CA VAL A 413 1.29 7.45 33.46
C VAL A 413 0.30 8.46 34.01
N VAL A 414 -0.90 8.01 34.35
CA VAL A 414 -1.79 8.79 35.22
C VAL A 414 -1.13 8.70 36.58
N VAL A 415 -0.47 9.77 36.93
CA VAL A 415 0.25 9.89 38.20
C VAL A 415 -0.75 10.37 39.21
N ASP A 416 -0.96 9.60 40.28
CA ASP A 416 -1.61 10.09 41.46
C ASP A 416 -0.63 10.99 42.22
N GLU A 417 -0.87 12.31 42.13
CA GLU A 417 0.05 13.34 42.64
C GLU A 417 0.30 13.24 44.14
N GLU A 418 -0.66 12.66 44.91
CA GLU A 418 -0.54 12.51 46.36
C GLU A 418 0.48 11.45 46.80
N HIS A 419 0.85 10.53 45.90
CA HIS A 419 1.69 9.37 46.26
C HIS A 419 3.12 9.42 45.65
N LEU A 420 3.49 10.51 44.96
CA LEU A 420 4.83 10.65 44.37
C LEU A 420 5.78 11.45 45.29
N ASN A 421 6.67 10.73 45.96
CA ASN A 421 7.85 11.36 46.61
C ASN A 421 8.76 11.97 45.54
N GLY A 422 8.86 13.29 45.51
CA GLY A 422 9.72 14.02 44.59
C GLY A 422 9.02 14.90 43.58
N PHE A 423 7.70 15.00 43.65
CA PHE A 423 6.93 15.97 42.87
C PHE A 423 7.10 17.37 43.53
N GLN A 424 7.78 18.26 42.86
CA GLN A 424 7.86 19.66 43.25
C GLN A 424 7.35 20.54 42.10
N ASP A 425 6.41 21.41 42.41
CA ASP A 425 5.89 22.49 41.56
C ASP A 425 5.32 22.08 40.19
N GLY A 426 4.63 20.96 40.09
CA GLY A 426 3.92 20.55 38.87
C GLY A 426 4.84 20.07 37.73
N VAL A 427 6.12 19.88 37.98
CA VAL A 427 7.08 19.39 36.99
C VAL A 427 7.64 18.04 37.44
N TRP A 428 7.23 17.00 36.75
CA TRP A 428 7.83 15.67 36.91
C TRP A 428 8.66 15.32 35.66
N THR A 429 9.95 15.14 35.83
CA THR A 429 10.83 14.60 34.81
C THR A 429 11.18 13.16 35.16
N PRO A 430 10.72 12.16 34.39
CA PRO A 430 11.05 10.76 34.62
C PRO A 430 12.24 10.27 33.82
N PRO A 431 13.50 10.73 34.09
CA PRO A 431 14.66 10.24 33.30
C PRO A 431 14.91 8.76 33.51
N GLU A 432 14.58 8.21 34.67
CA GLU A 432 14.77 6.80 34.99
C GLU A 432 13.72 5.87 34.36
N TYR A 433 12.50 6.37 34.11
CA TYR A 433 11.44 5.58 33.46
C TYR A 433 11.71 5.35 31.97
N HIS A 434 12.34 6.30 31.30
CA HIS A 434 12.77 6.15 29.91
C HIS A 434 13.87 5.10 29.73
N GLU A 435 14.79 4.97 30.66
CA GLU A 435 15.84 3.94 30.61
C GLU A 435 15.29 2.54 30.87
N THR A 436 14.28 2.41 31.72
CA THR A 436 13.67 1.09 32.04
C THR A 436 12.76 0.60 30.91
N ALA A 437 12.03 1.50 30.25
CA ALA A 437 11.20 1.17 29.08
C ALA A 437 12.02 0.80 27.85
N LYS A 438 13.28 1.29 27.74
CA LYS A 438 14.21 0.94 26.65
C LYS A 438 14.85 -0.44 26.84
N ARG A 439 14.82 -1.01 28.04
CA ARG A 439 15.39 -2.32 28.35
C ARG A 439 14.36 -3.44 28.48
N GLY A 440 13.10 -3.12 28.35
CA GLY A 440 11.95 -4.01 28.29
C GLY A 440 11.31 -3.99 26.91
#